data_614ee3fde953bb9b0eda613257048a77
#
_entry.id   614ee3fde953bb9b0eda613257048a77
#
_cell.length_a   1.000
_cell.length_b   1.000
_cell.length_c   1.000
_cell.angle_alpha   90.00
_cell.angle_beta   90.00
_cell.angle_gamma   90.00
#
_symmetry.space_group_name_H-M   'P 1'
#
loop_
_entity.id
_entity.type
_entity.pdbx_description
1 polymer ?
#
loop_
_entity_poly.entity_id
_entity_poly.type
_entity_poly.pdbx_seq_one_letter_code
_entity_poly.pdbx_strand_id
1 'polypeptide(L)'
;MSSGEEAWQYLNRRNDPFYATLGRRCLHIGSERDIGIREGLGLDLVETVEEAEFILNTGPAGWDDRIEDYTPVLGRALARSLPMVCANPDLVVMYSGRLALCAGALAQWYEQSGGRVRWHGKPFRSVYDACLDLLGIDDRSRILAVGDNLRTDIAGAAGAGIDSVLIVGGIHANEFSAIGGQPPDLERIDEALREGSHSPVGLALTFSW
;
A
#
# COMPACT_ATOMS: atom_id res chain seq x y z
N MET A 1 3.37 11.03 -7.02
CA MET A 1 4.12 9.95 -6.32
C MET A 1 3.17 8.76 -6.17
N SER A 2 3.56 7.58 -6.62
CA SER A 2 2.87 6.32 -6.33
C SER A 2 3.67 5.52 -5.28
N SER A 3 3.05 4.50 -4.68
CA SER A 3 3.75 3.59 -3.77
C SER A 3 4.90 2.83 -4.45
N GLY A 4 4.70 2.43 -5.72
CA GLY A 4 5.74 1.80 -6.53
C GLY A 4 6.90 2.74 -6.84
N GLU A 5 6.62 4.01 -7.16
CA GLU A 5 7.65 5.02 -7.38
C GLU A 5 8.46 5.30 -6.11
N GLU A 6 7.78 5.39 -4.97
CA GLU A 6 8.47 5.54 -3.69
C GLU A 6 9.39 4.35 -3.42
N ALA A 7 8.90 3.12 -3.57
CA ALA A 7 9.70 1.91 -3.38
C ALA A 7 10.92 1.88 -4.32
N TRP A 8 10.72 2.26 -5.59
CA TRP A 8 11.80 2.37 -6.58
C TRP A 8 12.88 3.37 -6.13
N GLN A 9 12.48 4.55 -5.67
CA GLN A 9 13.43 5.58 -5.22
C GLN A 9 14.26 5.11 -4.02
N TYR A 10 13.65 4.42 -3.04
CA TYR A 10 14.37 3.85 -1.90
C TYR A 10 15.32 2.72 -2.33
N LEU A 11 14.90 1.83 -3.22
CA LEU A 11 15.74 0.78 -3.79
C LEU A 11 16.91 1.34 -4.61
N ASN A 12 16.70 2.45 -5.31
CA ASN A 12 17.73 3.11 -6.11
C ASN A 12 18.77 3.85 -5.23
N ARG A 13 18.29 4.60 -4.22
CA ARG A 13 19.17 5.42 -3.37
C ARG A 13 19.93 4.60 -2.32
N ARG A 14 19.32 3.58 -1.75
CA ARG A 14 19.86 2.68 -0.71
C ARG A 14 20.54 3.39 0.47
N ASN A 15 20.10 4.61 0.80
CA ASN A 15 20.65 5.44 1.87
C ASN A 15 20.03 5.19 3.26
N ASP A 16 18.97 4.41 3.34
CA ASP A 16 18.36 3.94 4.58
C ASP A 16 19.05 2.64 5.04
N PRO A 17 19.26 2.43 6.36
CA PRO A 17 19.93 1.22 6.87
C PRO A 17 19.30 -0.10 6.43
N PHE A 18 17.98 -0.15 6.24
CA PHE A 18 17.31 -1.34 5.74
C PHE A 18 17.75 -1.63 4.30
N TYR A 19 17.73 -0.62 3.42
CA TYR A 19 18.07 -0.78 2.00
C TYR A 19 19.57 -0.98 1.77
N ALA A 20 20.42 -0.37 2.61
CA ALA A 20 21.88 -0.55 2.54
C ALA A 20 22.30 -1.99 2.76
N THR A 21 21.50 -2.78 3.48
CA THR A 21 21.78 -4.21 3.77
C THR A 21 21.21 -5.17 2.72
N LEU A 22 20.37 -4.70 1.80
CA LEU A 22 19.83 -5.54 0.74
C LEU A 22 20.91 -5.90 -0.28
N GLY A 23 21.00 -7.17 -0.64
CA GLY A 23 21.81 -7.63 -1.75
C GLY A 23 21.23 -7.20 -3.12
N ARG A 24 21.68 -7.85 -4.17
CA ARG A 24 21.23 -7.61 -5.55
C ARG A 24 20.26 -8.68 -6.04
N ARG A 25 20.36 -9.90 -5.52
CA ARG A 25 19.51 -11.03 -5.95
C ARG A 25 18.12 -10.87 -5.35
N CYS A 26 17.17 -10.57 -6.23
CA CYS A 26 15.81 -10.20 -5.90
C CYS A 26 14.82 -11.28 -6.37
N LEU A 27 14.07 -11.87 -5.44
CA LEU A 27 12.87 -12.62 -5.78
C LEU A 27 11.71 -11.63 -5.96
N HIS A 28 11.21 -11.49 -7.17
CA HIS A 28 10.07 -10.65 -7.46
C HIS A 28 8.77 -11.45 -7.33
N ILE A 29 7.89 -11.02 -6.43
CA ILE A 29 6.49 -11.47 -6.35
C ILE A 29 5.63 -10.37 -6.96
N GLY A 30 5.11 -10.63 -8.17
CA GLY A 30 4.37 -9.63 -8.92
C GLY A 30 4.02 -10.10 -10.32
N SER A 31 3.30 -9.27 -11.05
CA SER A 31 2.93 -9.52 -12.43
C SER A 31 3.93 -8.90 -13.42
N GLU A 32 3.86 -9.34 -14.68
CA GLU A 32 4.63 -8.72 -15.76
C GLU A 32 4.31 -7.22 -15.98
N ARG A 33 3.15 -6.77 -15.49
CA ARG A 33 2.76 -5.35 -15.54
C ARG A 33 3.62 -4.46 -14.66
N ASP A 34 4.28 -5.05 -13.64
CA ASP A 34 5.06 -4.34 -12.63
C ASP A 34 6.55 -4.23 -12.99
N ILE A 35 6.89 -4.49 -14.26
CA ILE A 35 8.29 -4.44 -14.77
C ILE A 35 8.96 -3.10 -14.42
N GLY A 36 8.27 -1.98 -14.59
CA GLY A 36 8.84 -0.65 -14.39
C GLY A 36 9.43 -0.40 -13.00
N ILE A 37 8.91 -1.07 -11.96
CA ILE A 37 9.43 -0.89 -10.59
C ILE A 37 10.83 -1.52 -10.39
N ARG A 38 11.27 -2.38 -11.26
CA ARG A 38 12.56 -3.08 -11.16
C ARG A 38 13.58 -2.63 -12.20
N GLU A 39 13.15 -1.79 -13.18
CA GLU A 39 14.02 -1.26 -14.21
C GLU A 39 15.04 -0.25 -13.65
N GLY A 40 16.26 -0.30 -14.17
CA GLY A 40 17.33 0.64 -13.79
C GLY A 40 17.94 0.44 -12.41
N LEU A 41 17.42 -0.50 -11.58
CA LEU A 41 17.91 -0.74 -10.22
C LEU A 41 19.14 -1.64 -10.15
N GLY A 42 19.54 -2.26 -11.26
CA GLY A 42 20.66 -3.20 -11.32
C GLY A 42 20.44 -4.43 -10.43
N LEU A 43 19.19 -4.89 -10.33
CA LEU A 43 18.84 -6.10 -9.59
C LEU A 43 19.07 -7.35 -10.45
N ASP A 44 19.55 -8.39 -9.81
CA ASP A 44 19.68 -9.73 -10.38
C ASP A 44 18.42 -10.51 -10.00
N LEU A 45 17.47 -10.62 -10.94
CA LEU A 45 16.23 -11.35 -10.67
C LEU A 45 16.49 -12.85 -10.58
N VAL A 46 15.97 -13.48 -9.53
CA VAL A 46 16.10 -14.92 -9.29
C VAL A 46 14.71 -15.57 -9.21
N GLU A 47 14.63 -16.84 -9.55
CA GLU A 47 13.37 -17.57 -9.58
C GLU A 47 13.07 -18.33 -8.28
N THR A 48 14.10 -18.53 -7.46
CA THR A 48 13.98 -19.34 -6.25
C THR A 48 14.29 -18.54 -4.99
N VAL A 49 13.64 -18.91 -3.89
CA VAL A 49 13.90 -18.34 -2.56
C VAL A 49 15.34 -18.58 -2.13
N GLU A 50 15.90 -19.73 -2.54
CA GLU A 50 17.23 -20.20 -2.17
C GLU A 50 18.34 -19.29 -2.71
N GLU A 51 18.11 -18.67 -3.86
CA GLU A 51 19.03 -17.74 -4.50
C GLU A 51 18.85 -16.29 -4.03
N ALA A 52 17.65 -15.97 -3.50
CA ALA A 52 17.28 -14.60 -3.15
C ALA A 52 18.02 -14.06 -1.92
N GLU A 53 18.24 -12.77 -1.92
CA GLU A 53 18.73 -11.97 -0.79
C GLU A 53 17.60 -11.09 -0.20
N PHE A 54 16.57 -10.79 -0.99
CA PHE A 54 15.36 -10.12 -0.53
C PHE A 54 14.18 -10.40 -1.47
N ILE A 55 12.99 -10.01 -1.03
CA ILE A 55 11.74 -10.09 -1.81
C ILE A 55 11.32 -8.67 -2.20
N LEU A 56 11.02 -8.46 -3.49
CA LEU A 56 10.25 -7.30 -3.96
C LEU A 56 8.83 -7.77 -4.24
N ASN A 57 7.89 -7.33 -3.41
CA ASN A 57 6.49 -7.69 -3.49
C ASN A 57 5.69 -6.52 -4.08
N THR A 58 5.22 -6.67 -5.31
CA THR A 58 4.36 -5.71 -6.03
C THR A 58 2.91 -6.17 -6.10
N GLY A 59 2.64 -7.44 -5.76
CA GLY A 59 1.31 -8.05 -5.69
C GLY A 59 1.27 -9.47 -6.22
N PRO A 60 0.09 -10.08 -6.21
CA PRO A 60 -0.14 -11.35 -6.88
C PRO A 60 0.07 -11.27 -8.39
N ALA A 61 0.46 -12.37 -9.00
CA ALA A 61 0.63 -12.48 -10.46
C ALA A 61 -0.73 -12.43 -11.18
N GLY A 62 -1.74 -13.09 -10.61
CA GLY A 62 -3.09 -13.20 -11.14
C GLY A 62 -4.15 -12.49 -10.30
N TRP A 63 -5.24 -12.09 -10.94
CA TRP A 63 -6.38 -11.45 -10.26
C TRP A 63 -7.25 -12.41 -9.45
N ASP A 64 -7.11 -13.72 -9.67
CA ASP A 64 -7.84 -14.79 -8.99
C ASP A 64 -7.01 -15.49 -7.92
N ASP A 65 -5.75 -15.07 -7.75
CA ASP A 65 -4.82 -15.66 -6.80
C ASP A 65 -5.31 -15.43 -5.36
N ARG A 66 -4.98 -16.39 -4.51
CA ARG A 66 -5.28 -16.39 -3.08
C ARG A 66 -3.99 -16.35 -2.27
N ILE A 67 -4.11 -15.98 -1.01
CA ILE A 67 -2.96 -15.96 -0.09
C ILE A 67 -2.31 -17.35 0.03
N GLU A 68 -3.10 -18.41 -0.02
CA GLU A 68 -2.65 -19.81 0.08
C GLU A 68 -1.70 -20.19 -1.05
N ASP A 69 -1.82 -19.59 -2.22
CA ASP A 69 -0.94 -19.84 -3.37
C ASP A 69 0.48 -19.35 -3.10
N TYR A 70 0.63 -18.35 -2.22
CA TYR A 70 1.90 -17.72 -1.88
C TYR A 70 2.51 -18.21 -0.57
N THR A 71 1.72 -18.82 0.33
CA THR A 71 2.22 -19.27 1.64
C THR A 71 3.41 -20.24 1.57
N PRO A 72 3.53 -21.15 0.58
CA PRO A 72 4.71 -22.01 0.48
C PRO A 72 6.00 -21.24 0.17
N VAL A 73 5.97 -20.27 -0.74
CA VAL A 73 7.15 -19.46 -1.08
C VAL A 73 7.49 -18.50 0.04
N LEU A 74 6.49 -17.87 0.64
CA LEU A 74 6.67 -16.96 1.79
C LEU A 74 7.20 -17.70 3.02
N GLY A 75 6.73 -18.93 3.29
CA GLY A 75 7.22 -19.76 4.39
C GLY A 75 8.70 -20.15 4.25
N ARG A 76 9.14 -20.50 3.02
CA ARG A 76 10.57 -20.71 2.75
C ARG A 76 11.39 -19.44 2.94
N ALA A 77 10.87 -18.30 2.50
CA ALA A 77 11.53 -17.00 2.66
C ALA A 77 11.68 -16.61 4.14
N LEU A 78 10.66 -16.89 4.98
CA LEU A 78 10.71 -16.72 6.43
C LEU A 78 11.81 -17.57 7.07
N ALA A 79 11.90 -18.84 6.69
CA ALA A 79 12.94 -19.74 7.21
C ALA A 79 14.35 -19.23 6.90
N ARG A 80 14.52 -18.42 5.86
CA ARG A 80 15.77 -17.77 5.48
C ARG A 80 15.91 -16.33 6.02
N SER A 81 14.89 -15.84 6.73
CA SER A 81 14.84 -14.47 7.26
C SER A 81 15.02 -13.40 6.16
N LEU A 82 14.52 -13.65 4.95
CA LEU A 82 14.63 -12.70 3.85
C LEU A 82 13.83 -11.42 4.17
N PRO A 83 14.41 -10.22 3.99
CA PRO A 83 13.63 -9.00 4.09
C PRO A 83 12.72 -8.84 2.86
N MET A 84 11.56 -8.22 3.07
CA MET A 84 10.59 -7.90 2.01
C MET A 84 10.44 -6.40 1.85
N VAL A 85 10.45 -5.93 0.60
CA VAL A 85 10.00 -4.59 0.20
C VAL A 85 8.59 -4.73 -0.37
N CYS A 86 7.60 -4.12 0.27
CA CYS A 86 6.22 -4.10 -0.19
C CYS A 86 5.93 -2.77 -0.90
N ALA A 87 5.66 -2.83 -2.18
CA ALA A 87 5.49 -1.65 -3.04
C ALA A 87 4.03 -1.17 -3.15
N ASN A 88 3.08 -1.86 -2.51
CA ASN A 88 1.67 -1.47 -2.45
C ASN A 88 1.05 -1.98 -1.15
N PRO A 89 0.62 -1.09 -0.22
CA PRO A 89 0.11 -1.50 1.08
C PRO A 89 -1.37 -1.90 1.07
N ASP A 90 -2.06 -1.77 -0.05
CA ASP A 90 -3.46 -2.19 -0.14
C ASP A 90 -3.57 -3.71 0.03
N LEU A 91 -4.56 -4.14 0.82
CA LEU A 91 -4.83 -5.56 1.04
C LEU A 91 -5.60 -6.16 -0.13
N VAL A 92 -6.57 -5.39 -0.62
CA VAL A 92 -7.46 -5.77 -1.73
C VAL A 92 -7.75 -4.56 -2.60
N VAL A 93 -8.16 -4.82 -3.83
CA VAL A 93 -8.66 -3.81 -4.78
C VAL A 93 -9.93 -4.32 -5.44
N MET A 94 -10.81 -3.39 -5.83
CA MET A 94 -11.96 -3.74 -6.67
C MET A 94 -11.51 -3.94 -8.11
N TYR A 95 -11.67 -5.15 -8.63
CA TYR A 95 -11.39 -5.49 -10.01
C TYR A 95 -12.55 -6.24 -10.64
N SER A 96 -13.11 -5.70 -11.71
CA SER A 96 -14.26 -6.31 -12.43
C SER A 96 -15.43 -6.70 -11.50
N GLY A 97 -15.75 -5.83 -10.52
CA GLY A 97 -16.87 -6.02 -9.59
C GLY A 97 -16.62 -7.01 -8.43
N ARG A 98 -15.39 -7.45 -8.23
CA ARG A 98 -14.99 -8.34 -7.12
C ARG A 98 -13.72 -7.84 -6.45
N LEU A 99 -13.50 -8.27 -5.21
CA LEU A 99 -12.26 -7.99 -4.50
C LEU A 99 -11.16 -8.94 -4.99
N ALA A 100 -10.02 -8.37 -5.37
CA ALA A 100 -8.81 -9.07 -5.74
C ALA A 100 -7.71 -8.79 -4.71
N LEU A 101 -6.85 -9.76 -4.47
CA LEU A 101 -5.74 -9.67 -3.54
C LEU A 101 -4.69 -8.66 -4.03
N CYS A 102 -4.07 -7.92 -3.11
CA CYS A 102 -2.97 -7.00 -3.39
C CYS A 102 -1.70 -7.35 -2.60
N ALA A 103 -0.60 -6.65 -2.90
CA ALA A 103 0.70 -6.88 -2.26
C ALA A 103 0.64 -6.75 -0.74
N GLY A 104 -0.16 -5.81 -0.22
CA GLY A 104 -0.30 -5.60 1.21
C GLY A 104 -0.78 -6.83 1.97
N ALA A 105 -1.65 -7.66 1.38
CA ALA A 105 -2.10 -8.89 2.03
C ALA A 105 -0.97 -9.93 2.17
N LEU A 106 -0.12 -10.07 1.15
CA LEU A 106 1.06 -10.94 1.20
C LEU A 106 2.06 -10.43 2.24
N ALA A 107 2.30 -9.12 2.25
CA ALA A 107 3.21 -8.48 3.18
C ALA A 107 2.71 -8.57 4.64
N GLN A 108 1.41 -8.38 4.86
CA GLN A 108 0.80 -8.51 6.18
C GLN A 108 0.93 -9.95 6.72
N TRP A 109 0.63 -10.94 5.89
CA TRP A 109 0.80 -12.34 6.27
C TRP A 109 2.27 -12.63 6.63
N TYR A 110 3.20 -12.13 5.82
CA TYR A 110 4.64 -12.30 6.03
C TYR A 110 5.12 -11.68 7.35
N GLU A 111 4.69 -10.46 7.63
CA GLU A 111 5.04 -9.72 8.86
C GLU A 111 4.43 -10.36 10.10
N GLN A 112 3.15 -10.76 10.06
CA GLN A 112 2.47 -11.47 11.15
C GLN A 112 3.11 -12.83 11.45
N SER A 113 3.74 -13.45 10.46
CA SER A 113 4.50 -14.68 10.61
C SER A 113 5.96 -14.45 11.08
N GLY A 114 6.33 -13.22 11.43
CA GLY A 114 7.67 -12.85 11.94
C GLY A 114 8.66 -12.38 10.89
N GLY A 115 8.23 -12.16 9.64
CA GLY A 115 9.06 -11.62 8.59
C GLY A 115 9.28 -10.12 8.73
N ARG A 116 10.41 -9.63 8.21
CA ARG A 116 10.75 -8.21 8.21
C ARG A 116 10.29 -7.55 6.92
N VAL A 117 9.35 -6.61 7.00
CA VAL A 117 8.77 -5.89 5.86
C VAL A 117 9.12 -4.41 5.90
N ARG A 118 9.47 -3.85 4.75
CA ARG A 118 9.50 -2.40 4.52
C ARG A 118 8.33 -2.06 3.61
N TRP A 119 7.42 -1.28 4.15
CA TRP A 119 6.20 -0.84 3.48
C TRP A 119 6.39 0.48 2.74
N HIS A 120 5.74 0.61 1.59
CA HIS A 120 5.67 1.84 0.80
C HIS A 120 4.24 2.20 0.45
N GLY A 121 3.98 3.52 0.35
CA GLY A 121 2.66 4.05 0.06
C GLY A 121 1.87 4.44 1.31
N LYS A 122 0.62 4.79 1.12
CA LYS A 122 -0.31 5.15 2.21
C LYS A 122 -0.61 3.94 3.10
N PRO A 123 -0.70 4.05 4.42
CA PRO A 123 -0.73 5.26 5.24
C PRO A 123 0.64 5.75 5.73
N PHE A 124 1.74 5.21 5.24
CA PHE A 124 3.08 5.52 5.75
C PHE A 124 3.50 6.94 5.43
N ARG A 125 4.06 7.62 6.42
CA ARG A 125 4.41 9.04 6.35
C ARG A 125 5.38 9.36 5.21
N SER A 126 6.27 8.44 4.88
CA SER A 126 7.31 8.61 3.85
C SER A 126 6.76 9.03 2.48
N VAL A 127 5.61 8.47 2.05
CA VAL A 127 5.00 8.85 0.77
C VAL A 127 4.43 10.27 0.80
N TYR A 128 3.89 10.71 1.94
CA TYR A 128 3.40 12.08 2.10
C TYR A 128 4.55 13.09 2.10
N ASP A 129 5.61 12.82 2.88
CA ASP A 129 6.80 13.67 2.90
C ASP A 129 7.41 13.77 1.48
N ALA A 130 7.50 12.67 0.73
CA ALA A 130 7.95 12.69 -0.66
C ALA A 130 7.03 13.49 -1.60
N CYS A 131 5.72 13.48 -1.38
CA CYS A 131 4.78 14.34 -2.13
C CYS A 131 4.98 15.81 -1.80
N LEU A 132 5.16 16.15 -0.52
CA LEU A 132 5.41 17.53 -0.07
C LEU A 132 6.69 18.09 -0.66
N ASP A 133 7.77 17.29 -0.65
CA ASP A 133 9.05 17.66 -1.26
C ASP A 133 8.89 17.94 -2.77
N LEU A 134 8.14 17.10 -3.49
CA LEU A 134 7.88 17.30 -4.92
C LEU A 134 7.08 18.58 -5.20
N LEU A 135 6.13 18.90 -4.33
CA LEU A 135 5.28 20.09 -4.47
C LEU A 135 5.99 21.37 -4.01
N GLY A 136 7.08 21.25 -3.25
CA GLY A 136 7.76 22.38 -2.61
C GLY A 136 6.84 23.11 -1.62
N ILE A 137 5.98 22.37 -0.89
CA ILE A 137 5.03 22.94 0.07
C ILE A 137 5.41 22.49 1.48
N ASP A 138 5.75 23.46 2.32
CA ASP A 138 6.03 23.22 3.75
C ASP A 138 4.77 23.37 4.62
N ASP A 139 3.87 24.25 4.22
CA ASP A 139 2.63 24.56 4.96
C ASP A 139 1.53 23.52 4.65
N ARG A 140 1.37 22.56 5.54
CA ARG A 140 0.42 21.45 5.42
C ARG A 140 -1.04 21.90 5.49
N SER A 141 -1.32 23.07 6.08
CA SER A 141 -2.69 23.63 6.13
C SER A 141 -3.23 24.02 4.74
N ARG A 142 -2.37 24.08 3.74
CA ARG A 142 -2.73 24.36 2.33
C ARG A 142 -3.04 23.10 1.53
N ILE A 143 -3.00 21.94 2.18
CA ILE A 143 -3.16 20.64 1.51
C ILE A 143 -4.37 19.95 2.09
N LEU A 144 -5.17 19.38 1.21
CA LEU A 144 -6.31 18.54 1.54
C LEU A 144 -6.14 17.19 0.87
N ALA A 145 -6.09 16.13 1.68
CA ALA A 145 -6.13 14.77 1.17
C ALA A 145 -7.58 14.39 0.86
N VAL A 146 -7.80 13.74 -0.28
CA VAL A 146 -9.11 13.24 -0.69
C VAL A 146 -8.97 11.74 -0.97
N GLY A 147 -9.76 10.91 -0.30
CA GLY A 147 -9.69 9.47 -0.48
C GLY A 147 -10.89 8.74 0.08
N ASP A 148 -11.01 7.47 -0.25
CA ASP A 148 -12.15 6.62 0.07
C ASP A 148 -11.81 5.48 1.04
N ASN A 149 -10.55 5.31 1.39
CA ASN A 149 -10.09 4.23 2.26
C ASN A 149 -9.68 4.78 3.63
N LEU A 150 -10.44 4.41 4.67
CA LEU A 150 -10.17 4.82 6.05
C LEU A 150 -8.78 4.41 6.52
N ARG A 151 -8.34 3.21 6.17
CA ARG A 151 -7.08 2.63 6.63
C ARG A 151 -5.85 3.25 5.96
N THR A 152 -5.95 3.66 4.73
CA THR A 152 -4.81 4.17 3.95
C THR A 152 -4.88 5.67 3.73
N ASP A 153 -5.97 6.18 3.17
CA ASP A 153 -6.09 7.60 2.83
C ASP A 153 -6.27 8.48 4.08
N ILE A 154 -7.28 8.16 4.87
CA ILE A 154 -7.66 9.01 6.02
C ILE A 154 -6.64 8.85 7.16
N ALA A 155 -6.28 7.60 7.51
CA ALA A 155 -5.25 7.35 8.51
C ALA A 155 -3.89 7.94 8.11
N GLY A 156 -3.52 7.83 6.85
CA GLY A 156 -2.26 8.34 6.35
C GLY A 156 -2.19 9.86 6.35
N ALA A 157 -3.27 10.55 5.92
CA ALA A 157 -3.38 12.01 6.01
C ALA A 157 -3.24 12.50 7.45
N ALA A 158 -3.96 11.86 8.39
CA ALA A 158 -3.87 12.16 9.81
C ALA A 158 -2.45 11.96 10.35
N GLY A 159 -1.79 10.83 10.01
CA GLY A 159 -0.40 10.55 10.38
C GLY A 159 0.61 11.54 9.79
N ALA A 160 0.28 12.13 8.65
CA ALA A 160 1.08 13.18 8.01
C ALA A 160 0.73 14.60 8.51
N GLY A 161 -0.30 14.76 9.33
CA GLY A 161 -0.76 16.08 9.79
C GLY A 161 -1.39 16.91 8.66
N ILE A 162 -2.13 16.25 7.77
CA ILE A 162 -2.83 16.84 6.61
C ILE A 162 -4.33 16.62 6.82
N ASP A 163 -5.15 17.65 6.59
CA ASP A 163 -6.59 17.54 6.60
C ASP A 163 -7.08 16.60 5.50
N SER A 164 -8.20 15.90 5.74
CA SER A 164 -8.73 14.94 4.76
C SER A 164 -10.24 15.04 4.58
N VAL A 165 -10.71 14.66 3.39
CA VAL A 165 -12.12 14.44 3.05
C VAL A 165 -12.30 12.96 2.71
N LEU A 166 -13.26 12.31 3.37
CA LEU A 166 -13.62 10.93 3.08
C LEU A 166 -14.68 10.88 1.97
N ILE A 167 -14.39 10.11 0.93
CA ILE A 167 -15.33 9.79 -0.15
C ILE A 167 -16.09 8.53 0.24
N VAL A 168 -17.33 8.71 0.69
CA VAL A 168 -18.14 7.61 1.25
C VAL A 168 -18.71 6.66 0.19
N GLY A 169 -18.79 7.10 -1.08
CA GLY A 169 -19.24 6.28 -2.22
C GLY A 169 -18.14 5.44 -2.87
N GLY A 170 -16.95 5.32 -2.25
CA GLY A 170 -15.83 4.53 -2.72
C GLY A 170 -15.81 3.09 -2.19
N ILE A 171 -14.66 2.63 -1.70
CA ILE A 171 -14.46 1.22 -1.27
C ILE A 171 -15.41 0.80 -0.13
N HIS A 172 -15.85 1.75 0.70
CA HIS A 172 -16.79 1.53 1.80
C HIS A 172 -18.26 1.79 1.42
N ALA A 173 -18.61 1.98 0.13
CA ALA A 173 -19.96 2.32 -0.30
C ALA A 173 -21.03 1.35 0.18
N ASN A 174 -20.74 0.04 0.19
CA ASN A 174 -21.66 -0.98 0.70
C ASN A 174 -21.85 -0.88 2.23
N GLU A 175 -20.78 -0.65 2.96
CA GLU A 175 -20.76 -0.52 4.40
C GLU A 175 -21.59 0.69 4.85
N PHE A 176 -21.43 1.82 4.17
CA PHE A 176 -22.11 3.08 4.46
C PHE A 176 -23.44 3.24 3.75
N SER A 177 -23.95 2.19 3.10
CA SER A 177 -25.20 2.22 2.32
C SER A 177 -25.23 3.31 1.23
N ALA A 178 -24.05 3.77 0.76
CA ALA A 178 -23.88 4.87 -0.20
C ALA A 178 -23.96 4.37 -1.66
N ILE A 179 -24.99 3.54 -1.98
CA ILE A 179 -25.14 2.90 -3.29
C ILE A 179 -26.37 3.47 -4.00
N GLY A 180 -26.27 3.57 -5.33
CA GLY A 180 -27.42 3.92 -6.19
C GLY A 180 -27.97 5.33 -5.94
N GLY A 181 -27.16 6.26 -5.46
CA GLY A 181 -27.56 7.63 -5.19
C GLY A 181 -28.37 7.81 -3.91
N GLN A 182 -28.45 6.79 -3.08
CA GLN A 182 -29.05 6.91 -1.73
C GLN A 182 -28.13 7.72 -0.83
N PRO A 183 -28.70 8.49 0.13
CA PRO A 183 -27.90 9.15 1.14
C PRO A 183 -27.17 8.10 2.01
N PRO A 184 -25.90 8.35 2.35
CA PRO A 184 -25.13 7.43 3.17
C PRO A 184 -25.69 7.35 4.59
N ASP A 185 -25.50 6.22 5.25
CA ASP A 185 -25.83 6.00 6.66
C ASP A 185 -24.79 6.68 7.56
N LEU A 186 -25.15 7.84 8.10
CA LEU A 186 -24.26 8.67 8.91
C LEU A 186 -23.89 8.00 10.26
N GLU A 187 -24.75 7.13 10.81
CA GLU A 187 -24.45 6.44 12.08
C GLU A 187 -23.33 5.41 11.87
N ARG A 188 -23.37 4.65 10.76
CA ARG A 188 -22.33 3.71 10.41
C ARG A 188 -21.00 4.39 10.08
N ILE A 189 -21.05 5.53 9.40
CA ILE A 189 -19.86 6.33 9.14
C ILE A 189 -19.22 6.79 10.44
N ASP A 190 -20.02 7.34 11.36
CA ASP A 190 -19.55 7.85 12.64
C ASP A 190 -18.96 6.74 13.53
N GLU A 191 -19.55 5.54 13.49
CA GLU A 191 -19.02 4.36 14.16
C GLU A 191 -17.66 3.95 13.60
N ALA A 192 -17.53 3.81 12.28
CA ALA A 192 -16.28 3.45 11.61
C ALA A 192 -15.16 4.48 11.85
N LEU A 193 -15.50 5.78 11.84
CA LEU A 193 -14.56 6.86 12.17
C LEU A 193 -14.08 6.78 13.62
N ARG A 194 -14.98 6.50 14.57
CA ARG A 194 -14.62 6.33 15.99
C ARG A 194 -13.75 5.09 16.22
N GLU A 195 -14.08 3.96 15.63
CA GLU A 195 -13.29 2.73 15.74
C GLU A 195 -11.86 2.91 15.21
N GLY A 196 -11.71 3.58 14.07
CA GLY A 196 -10.42 3.90 13.48
C GLY A 196 -9.70 5.10 14.10
N SER A 197 -10.33 5.82 15.05
CA SER A 197 -9.83 7.09 15.59
C SER A 197 -9.51 8.11 14.49
N HIS A 198 -10.33 8.15 13.43
CA HIS A 198 -10.18 9.03 12.29
C HIS A 198 -11.04 10.29 12.42
N SER A 199 -10.55 11.41 11.93
CA SER A 199 -11.24 12.69 11.99
C SER A 199 -11.07 13.48 10.69
N PRO A 200 -11.68 13.03 9.56
CA PRO A 200 -11.68 13.83 8.34
C PRO A 200 -12.45 15.15 8.59
N VAL A 201 -12.01 16.22 7.93
CA VAL A 201 -12.68 17.54 8.06
C VAL A 201 -13.99 17.62 7.26
N GLY A 202 -14.27 16.62 6.42
CA GLY A 202 -15.51 16.55 5.63
C GLY A 202 -15.75 15.18 5.02
N LEU A 203 -17.01 15.03 4.56
CA LEU A 203 -17.48 13.85 3.83
C LEU A 203 -17.99 14.29 2.47
N ALA A 204 -17.78 13.49 1.43
CA ALA A 204 -18.35 13.68 0.12
C ALA A 204 -18.83 12.33 -0.44
N LEU A 205 -19.93 12.33 -1.19
CA LEU A 205 -20.46 11.10 -1.79
C LEU A 205 -19.54 10.60 -2.91
N THR A 206 -19.12 11.51 -3.76
CA THR A 206 -18.23 11.25 -4.91
C THR A 206 -17.23 12.37 -5.05
N PHE A 207 -16.13 12.08 -5.73
CA PHE A 207 -15.16 13.07 -6.14
C PHE A 207 -15.25 13.27 -7.65
N SER A 208 -15.47 14.51 -8.09
CA SER A 208 -15.48 14.90 -9.51
C SER A 208 -14.81 16.25 -9.67
N TRP A 209 -14.11 16.40 -10.76
CA TRP A 209 -13.50 17.68 -11.19
C TRP A 209 -14.49 18.48 -12.01
#